data_103a9ded0d05f674a89e8a26d05e7b23
#
_entry.id   103a9ded0d05f674a89e8a26d05e7b23
#
_cell.length_a   1.000
_cell.length_b   1.000
_cell.length_c   1.000
_cell.angle_alpha   90.00
_cell.angle_beta   90.00
_cell.angle_gamma   90.00
#
_symmetry.space_group_name_H-M   'P 1'
#
loop_
_entity.id
_entity.type
_entity.pdbx_description
1 polymer ?
#
loop_
_entity_poly.entity_id
_entity_poly.type
_entity_poly.pdbx_seq_one_letter_code
_entity_poly.pdbx_strand_id
1 'polypeptide(L)'
;MTKIKKLADHIMEELDGAKEYAECYIEKKASGNSGWATRFKEMANDELNHANYLHELAVEEIDKLKTVYTPPTDMMEEWEKDHKKYVEKAAWIKTMLEM
;
A
#
# COMPACT_ATOMS: atom_id res chain seq x y z
N MET A 1 14.21 2.92 14.13
CA MET A 1 13.68 1.87 13.55
C MET A 1 12.24 1.58 13.87
N THR A 2 11.79 1.82 15.11
CA THR A 2 10.36 1.69 15.44
C THR A 2 9.46 2.52 14.51
N LYS A 3 9.89 3.73 14.17
CA LYS A 3 9.13 4.63 13.28
C LYS A 3 9.00 4.06 11.87
N ILE A 4 10.09 3.51 11.31
CA ILE A 4 10.06 2.91 9.97
C ILE A 4 9.19 1.65 9.98
N LYS A 5 9.28 0.83 11.03
CA LYS A 5 8.44 -0.36 11.19
C LYS A 5 6.96 0.00 11.25
N LYS A 6 6.61 1.04 12.01
CA LYS A 6 5.21 1.50 12.11
C LYS A 6 4.68 2.00 10.77
N LEU A 7 5.50 2.73 10.00
CA LEU A 7 5.11 3.18 8.67
C LEU A 7 4.91 1.99 7.73
N ALA A 8 5.81 1.00 7.79
CA ALA A 8 5.70 -0.22 6.99
C ALA A 8 4.40 -0.97 7.30
N ASP A 9 4.08 -1.13 8.58
CA ASP A 9 2.85 -1.79 9.01
C ASP A 9 1.60 -1.03 8.54
N HIS A 10 1.64 0.30 8.62
CA HIS A 10 0.53 1.15 8.19
C HIS A 10 0.32 1.08 6.67
N ILE A 11 1.40 1.06 5.88
CA ILE A 11 1.30 0.86 4.43
C ILE A 11 0.57 -0.44 4.13
N MET A 12 0.92 -1.51 4.83
CA MET A 12 0.29 -2.82 4.64
C MET A 12 -1.20 -2.80 4.98
N GLU A 13 -1.57 -2.11 6.07
CA GLU A 13 -2.99 -1.93 6.46
C GLU A 13 -3.78 -1.21 5.36
N GLU A 14 -3.23 -0.15 4.77
CA GLU A 14 -3.88 0.57 3.68
C GLU A 14 -4.03 -0.31 2.44
N LEU A 15 -3.02 -1.11 2.11
CA LEU A 15 -3.09 -2.04 0.99
C LEU A 15 -4.10 -3.16 1.24
N ASP A 16 -4.21 -3.65 2.47
CA ASP A 16 -5.22 -4.64 2.82
C ASP A 16 -6.63 -4.06 2.65
N GLY A 17 -6.84 -2.81 3.08
CA GLY A 17 -8.09 -2.10 2.87
C GLY A 17 -8.42 -1.92 1.39
N ALA A 18 -7.43 -1.51 0.60
CA ALA A 18 -7.59 -1.36 -0.85
C ALA A 18 -8.00 -2.68 -1.51
N LYS A 19 -7.38 -3.78 -1.10
CA LYS A 19 -7.71 -5.11 -1.62
C LYS A 19 -9.15 -5.50 -1.32
N GLU A 20 -9.60 -5.28 -0.10
CA GLU A 20 -10.98 -5.56 0.30
C GLU A 20 -11.97 -4.78 -0.56
N TYR A 21 -11.72 -3.49 -0.79
CA TYR A 21 -12.57 -2.66 -1.65
C TYR A 21 -12.51 -3.11 -3.11
N ALA A 22 -11.35 -3.54 -3.59
CA ALA A 22 -11.22 -4.07 -4.95
C ALA A 22 -12.03 -5.36 -5.13
N GLU A 23 -12.04 -6.23 -4.12
CA GLU A 23 -12.88 -7.44 -4.13
C GLU A 23 -14.36 -7.08 -4.17
N CYS A 24 -14.78 -6.09 -3.38
CA CYS A 24 -16.15 -5.59 -3.40
C CYS A 24 -16.51 -4.96 -4.76
N TYR A 25 -15.59 -4.25 -5.37
CA TYR A 25 -15.76 -3.71 -6.72
C TYR A 25 -16.08 -4.81 -7.73
N ILE A 26 -15.27 -5.87 -7.74
CA ILE A 26 -15.46 -7.00 -8.65
C ILE A 26 -16.83 -7.66 -8.42
N GLU A 27 -17.19 -7.89 -7.17
CA GLU A 27 -18.47 -8.49 -6.79
C GLU A 27 -19.66 -7.65 -7.26
N LYS A 28 -19.62 -6.34 -7.02
CA LYS A 28 -20.71 -5.43 -7.43
C LYS A 28 -20.81 -5.30 -8.94
N LYS A 29 -19.67 -5.26 -9.62
CA LYS A 29 -19.63 -5.23 -11.08
C LYS A 29 -20.25 -6.51 -11.67
N ALA A 30 -19.88 -7.66 -11.13
CA ALA A 30 -20.42 -8.95 -11.58
C ALA A 30 -21.94 -9.07 -11.38
N SER A 31 -22.45 -8.45 -10.31
CA SER A 31 -23.90 -8.45 -10.02
C SER A 31 -24.67 -7.37 -10.79
N GLY A 32 -24.02 -6.59 -11.62
CA GLY A 32 -24.66 -5.53 -12.39
C GLY A 32 -24.91 -4.24 -11.62
N ASN A 33 -24.36 -4.10 -10.41
CA ASN A 33 -24.51 -2.90 -9.59
C ASN A 33 -23.39 -1.90 -9.88
N SER A 34 -23.48 -1.20 -11.01
CA SER A 34 -22.43 -0.28 -11.45
C SER A 34 -22.20 0.92 -10.52
N GLY A 35 -23.24 1.39 -9.83
CA GLY A 35 -23.13 2.51 -8.90
C GLY A 35 -22.25 2.17 -7.71
N TRP A 36 -22.47 1.03 -7.08
CA TRP A 36 -21.66 0.58 -5.97
C TRP A 36 -20.29 0.10 -6.42
N ALA A 37 -20.18 -0.51 -7.60
CA ALA A 37 -18.89 -0.88 -8.17
C ALA A 37 -17.99 0.36 -8.31
N THR A 38 -18.51 1.45 -8.84
CA THR A 38 -17.77 2.72 -8.98
C THR A 38 -17.31 3.26 -7.63
N ARG A 39 -18.20 3.24 -6.62
CA ARG A 39 -17.86 3.71 -5.28
C ARG A 39 -16.76 2.88 -4.64
N PHE A 40 -16.82 1.57 -4.75
CA PHE A 40 -15.76 0.70 -4.21
C PHE A 40 -14.44 0.89 -4.93
N LYS A 41 -14.47 1.12 -6.24
CA LYS A 41 -13.26 1.44 -6.99
C LYS A 41 -12.60 2.73 -6.50
N GLU A 42 -13.40 3.78 -6.26
CA GLU A 42 -12.91 5.04 -5.71
C GLU A 42 -12.30 4.83 -4.32
N MET A 43 -12.97 4.06 -3.46
CA MET A 43 -12.48 3.76 -2.13
C MET A 43 -11.15 2.98 -2.17
N ALA A 44 -11.02 2.02 -3.08
CA ALA A 44 -9.78 1.27 -3.26
C ALA A 44 -8.65 2.19 -3.72
N ASN A 45 -8.92 3.09 -4.66
CA ASN A 45 -7.93 4.06 -5.14
C ASN A 45 -7.50 5.03 -4.03
N ASP A 46 -8.42 5.45 -3.17
CA ASP A 46 -8.10 6.31 -2.02
C ASP A 46 -7.12 5.59 -1.07
N GLU A 47 -7.36 4.31 -0.78
CA GLU A 47 -6.46 3.53 0.06
C GLU A 47 -5.09 3.31 -0.60
N LEU A 48 -5.05 3.10 -1.91
CA LEU A 48 -3.78 3.02 -2.65
C LEU A 48 -3.01 4.34 -2.57
N ASN A 49 -3.68 5.47 -2.66
CA ASN A 49 -3.06 6.78 -2.53
C ASN A 49 -2.50 7.00 -1.12
N HIS A 50 -3.24 6.59 -0.08
CA HIS A 50 -2.76 6.66 1.31
C HIS A 50 -1.49 5.82 1.49
N ALA A 51 -1.47 4.60 0.96
CA ALA A 51 -0.29 3.74 1.01
C ALA A 51 0.90 4.39 0.33
N ASN A 52 0.68 5.04 -0.83
CA ASN A 52 1.73 5.73 -1.56
C ASN A 52 2.31 6.91 -0.77
N TYR A 53 1.47 7.72 -0.14
CA TYR A 53 1.93 8.82 0.71
C TYR A 53 2.77 8.32 1.90
N LEU A 54 2.32 7.25 2.54
CA LEU A 54 3.05 6.66 3.65
C LEU A 54 4.40 6.09 3.20
N HIS A 55 4.44 5.53 2.00
CA HIS A 55 5.69 5.04 1.40
C HIS A 55 6.67 6.20 1.16
N GLU A 56 6.20 7.31 0.61
CA GLU A 56 7.02 8.51 0.41
C GLU A 56 7.60 9.00 1.75
N LEU A 57 6.76 9.06 2.78
CA LEU A 57 7.21 9.45 4.11
C LEU A 57 8.28 8.51 4.66
N ALA A 58 8.10 7.20 4.49
CA ALA A 58 9.08 6.21 4.96
C ALA A 58 10.43 6.38 4.25
N VAL A 59 10.42 6.63 2.94
CA VAL A 59 11.64 6.88 2.17
C VAL A 59 12.34 8.14 2.68
N GLU A 60 11.60 9.22 2.92
CA GLU A 60 12.16 10.46 3.48
C GLU A 60 12.80 10.21 4.84
N GLU A 61 12.16 9.45 5.71
CA GLU A 61 12.69 9.14 7.04
C GLU A 61 13.97 8.29 6.95
N ILE A 62 14.02 7.33 6.05
CA ILE A 62 15.22 6.51 5.82
C ILE A 62 16.35 7.39 5.31
N ASP A 63 16.09 8.26 4.35
CA ASP A 63 17.09 9.16 3.80
C ASP A 63 17.66 10.10 4.87
N LYS A 64 16.81 10.61 5.77
CA LYS A 64 17.26 11.42 6.92
C LYS A 64 18.19 10.61 7.83
N LEU A 65 17.86 9.36 8.11
CA LEU A 65 18.72 8.50 8.93
C LEU A 65 20.10 8.32 8.30
N LYS A 66 20.15 8.15 6.98
CA LYS A 66 21.42 7.97 6.25
C LYS A 66 22.34 9.18 6.31
N THR A 67 21.81 10.38 6.57
CA THR A 67 22.63 11.58 6.74
C THR A 67 23.30 11.64 8.10
N VAL A 68 22.83 10.90 9.09
CA VAL A 68 23.32 10.96 10.48
C VAL A 68 24.18 9.74 10.81
N TYR A 69 23.84 8.58 10.30
CA TYR A 69 24.59 7.34 10.50
C TYR A 69 24.19 6.30 9.44
N THR A 70 24.98 5.23 9.37
CA THR A 70 24.67 4.11 8.47
C THR A 70 23.56 3.27 9.13
N PRO A 71 22.38 3.13 8.50
CA PRO A 71 21.32 2.30 9.07
C PRO A 71 21.78 0.84 9.24
N PRO A 72 21.28 0.13 10.26
CA PRO A 72 21.58 -1.29 10.43
C PRO A 72 21.20 -2.10 9.19
N THR A 73 22.03 -3.05 8.81
CA THR A 73 21.83 -3.89 7.62
C THR A 73 20.50 -4.65 7.68
N ASP A 74 20.19 -5.23 8.84
CA ASP A 74 18.94 -5.99 9.04
C ASP A 74 17.70 -5.12 8.89
N MET A 75 17.75 -3.85 9.31
CA MET A 75 16.66 -2.90 9.13
C MET A 75 16.44 -2.64 7.63
N MET A 76 17.51 -2.43 6.87
CA MET A 76 17.41 -2.16 5.44
C MET A 76 16.92 -3.40 4.67
N GLU A 77 17.37 -4.58 5.05
CA GLU A 77 16.90 -5.84 4.45
C GLU A 77 15.41 -6.04 4.71
N GLU A 78 14.94 -5.78 5.93
CA GLU A 78 13.53 -5.88 6.27
C GLU A 78 12.70 -4.86 5.48
N TRP A 79 13.16 -3.62 5.36
CA TRP A 79 12.49 -2.59 4.58
C TRP A 79 12.37 -3.00 3.11
N GLU A 80 13.45 -3.50 2.49
CA GLU A 80 13.43 -3.92 1.09
C GLU A 80 12.52 -5.11 0.85
N LYS A 81 12.47 -6.05 1.79
CA LYS A 81 11.57 -7.18 1.75
C LYS A 81 10.11 -6.73 1.79
N ASP A 82 9.79 -5.83 2.71
CA ASP A 82 8.46 -5.26 2.84
C ASP A 82 8.08 -4.45 1.60
N HIS A 83 9.00 -3.64 1.08
CA HIS A 83 8.79 -2.83 -0.12
C HIS A 83 8.44 -3.71 -1.33
N LYS A 84 9.12 -4.84 -1.49
CA LYS A 84 8.82 -5.79 -2.56
C LYS A 84 7.39 -6.31 -2.45
N LYS A 85 6.95 -6.63 -1.23
CA LYS A 85 5.56 -7.05 -0.97
C LYS A 85 4.57 -5.94 -1.33
N TYR A 86 4.88 -4.69 -1.00
CA TYR A 86 4.02 -3.55 -1.32
C TYR A 86 3.83 -3.40 -2.83
N VAL A 87 4.93 -3.46 -3.57
CA VAL A 87 4.89 -3.32 -5.03
C VAL A 87 4.05 -4.42 -5.66
N GLU A 88 4.25 -5.66 -5.25
CA GLU A 88 3.49 -6.82 -5.76
C GLU A 88 2.00 -6.70 -5.42
N LYS A 89 1.69 -6.35 -4.18
CA LYS A 89 0.30 -6.23 -3.73
C LYS A 89 -0.43 -5.07 -4.41
N ALA A 90 0.22 -3.91 -4.51
CA ALA A 90 -0.36 -2.75 -5.19
C ALA A 90 -0.62 -3.05 -6.66
N ALA A 91 0.30 -3.72 -7.34
CA ALA A 91 0.15 -4.11 -8.74
C ALA A 91 -1.05 -5.05 -8.93
N TRP A 92 -1.20 -6.02 -8.03
CA TRP A 92 -2.34 -6.95 -8.07
C TRP A 92 -3.67 -6.22 -7.87
N ILE A 93 -3.73 -5.31 -6.88
CA ILE A 93 -4.94 -4.52 -6.61
C ILE A 93 -5.33 -3.68 -7.84
N LYS A 94 -4.35 -3.02 -8.46
CA LYS A 94 -4.59 -2.24 -9.69
C LYS A 94 -5.13 -3.11 -10.82
N THR A 95 -4.61 -4.32 -10.96
CA THR A 95 -5.10 -5.30 -11.93
C THR A 95 -6.56 -5.66 -11.65
N MET A 96 -6.90 -5.91 -10.38
CA MET A 96 -8.28 -6.19 -9.96
C MET A 96 -9.23 -5.06 -10.34
N LEU A 97 -8.81 -3.82 -10.16
CA LEU A 97 -9.63 -2.64 -10.46
C LEU A 97 -9.81 -2.40 -11.97
N GLU A 98 -9.05 -3.07 -12.80
CA GLU A 98 -9.19 -3.03 -14.25
C GLU A 98 -10.03 -4.18 -14.80
N MET A 99 -10.37 -5.12 -13.97
CA MET A 99 -11.28 -6.21 -14.33
C MET A 99 -12.72 -5.72 -14.41
#